data_62a20d2b11d4cb700155703487efd33b
#
_entry.id   62a20d2b11d4cb700155703487efd33b
#
_cell.length_a   1.000
_cell.length_b   1.000
_cell.length_c   1.000
_cell.angle_alpha   90.00
_cell.angle_beta   90.00
_cell.angle_gamma   90.00
#
_symmetry.space_group_name_H-M   'P 1'
#
loop_
_entity.id
_entity.type
_entity.pdbx_description
1 polymer ?
#
loop_
_entity_poly.entity_id
_entity_poly.type
_entity_poly.pdbx_seq_one_letter_code
_entity_poly.pdbx_strand_id
1 'polypeptide(L)' 'AVMSIIVENGEMVERLNALLHEYGEFIIGRMGIPYRKRGVSVIAIALDAPQNTIAALSGKIGGLVGVSVKTAYSGVISKE' A
#
# COMPACT_ATOMS: atom_id res chain seq x y z
N ALA A 1 -1.87 10.91 2.10
CA ALA A 1 -0.78 9.99 2.50
C ALA A 1 -0.20 9.27 1.29
N VAL A 2 1.05 8.91 1.37
CA VAL A 2 1.71 8.05 0.39
C VAL A 2 2.19 6.80 1.10
N MET A 3 1.83 5.65 0.56
CA MET A 3 2.17 4.37 1.14
C MET A 3 3.16 3.66 0.21
N SER A 4 4.33 3.29 0.73
CA SER A 4 5.35 2.56 -0.01
C SER A 4 5.30 1.10 0.40
N ILE A 5 5.18 0.20 -0.56
CA ILE A 5 4.99 -1.22 -0.32
C ILE A 5 6.05 -2.00 -1.08
N ILE A 6 6.73 -2.90 -0.39
CA ILE A 6 7.69 -3.81 -1.02
C ILE A 6 7.19 -5.24 -0.83
N VAL A 7 6.99 -5.94 -1.93
CA VAL A 7 6.51 -7.32 -1.92
C VAL A 7 7.68 -8.23 -2.26
N GLU A 8 8.13 -9.02 -1.30
CA GLU A 8 9.20 -10.00 -1.50
C GLU A 8 8.67 -11.39 -1.78
N ASN A 9 7.39 -11.62 -1.52
CA ASN A 9 6.72 -12.90 -1.75
C ASN A 9 5.66 -12.73 -2.83
N GLY A 10 5.95 -13.20 -4.04
CA GLY A 10 5.05 -13.06 -5.19
C GLY A 10 3.68 -13.70 -4.99
N GLU A 11 3.57 -14.67 -4.09
CA GLU A 11 2.29 -15.30 -3.78
C GLU A 11 1.32 -14.34 -3.09
N MET A 12 1.81 -13.26 -2.51
CA MET A 12 0.98 -12.27 -1.83
C MET A 12 0.44 -11.18 -2.74
N VAL A 13 0.85 -11.15 -4.01
CA VAL A 13 0.43 -10.10 -4.94
C VAL A 13 -1.09 -10.07 -5.11
N GLU A 14 -1.71 -11.23 -5.25
CA GLU A 14 -3.17 -11.30 -5.39
C GLU A 14 -3.90 -10.76 -4.16
N ARG A 15 -3.42 -11.13 -2.97
CA ARG A 15 -4.02 -10.65 -1.72
C ARG A 15 -3.83 -9.14 -1.56
N LEU A 16 -2.65 -8.67 -1.91
CA LEU A 16 -2.38 -7.23 -1.87
C LEU A 16 -3.30 -6.48 -2.84
N ASN A 17 -3.42 -6.97 -4.06
CA ASN A 17 -4.29 -6.34 -5.04
C ASN A 17 -5.77 -6.36 -4.60
N ALA A 18 -6.20 -7.42 -3.94
CA ALA A 18 -7.56 -7.48 -3.40
C ALA A 18 -7.79 -6.42 -2.31
N LEU A 19 -6.81 -6.22 -1.43
CA LEU A 19 -6.88 -5.18 -0.41
C LEU A 19 -6.91 -3.79 -1.04
N LEU A 20 -6.07 -3.54 -2.03
CA LEU A 20 -6.04 -2.24 -2.72
C LEU A 20 -7.35 -1.99 -3.47
N HIS A 21 -7.95 -3.02 -4.03
CA HIS A 21 -9.25 -2.90 -4.67
C HIS A 21 -10.36 -2.55 -3.66
N GLU A 22 -10.33 -3.18 -2.50
CA GLU A 22 -11.27 -2.91 -1.43
C GLU A 22 -11.24 -1.44 -0.98
N TYR A 23 -10.05 -0.84 -0.99
CA TYR A 23 -9.86 0.55 -0.60
C TYR A 23 -9.75 1.49 -1.80
N GLY A 24 -10.19 1.04 -2.97
CA GLY A 24 -10.01 1.77 -4.23
C GLY A 24 -10.58 3.18 -4.24
N GLU A 25 -11.69 3.41 -3.53
CA GLU A 25 -12.31 4.74 -3.49
C GLU A 25 -11.42 5.79 -2.83
N PHE A 26 -10.45 5.36 -2.01
CA PHE A 26 -9.54 6.26 -1.31
C PHE A 26 -8.23 6.46 -2.07
N ILE A 27 -7.96 5.65 -3.10
CA ILE A 27 -6.69 5.70 -3.83
C ILE A 27 -6.81 6.71 -4.97
N ILE A 28 -5.94 7.74 -4.92
CA ILE A 28 -5.93 8.79 -5.93
C ILE A 28 -4.82 8.59 -6.97
N GLY A 29 -3.90 7.69 -6.71
CA GLY A 29 -2.84 7.36 -7.66
C GLY A 29 -2.08 6.14 -7.22
N ARG A 30 -1.49 5.44 -8.19
CA ARG A 30 -0.81 4.19 -7.92
C ARG A 30 0.30 3.98 -8.94
N MET A 31 1.45 3.47 -8.49
CA MET A 31 2.57 3.14 -9.35
C MET A 31 3.16 1.81 -8.89
N GLY A 32 3.46 0.93 -9.84
CA GLY A 32 4.07 -0.36 -9.52
C GLY A 32 5.25 -0.62 -10.41
N ILE A 33 6.34 -1.11 -9.81
CA ILE A 33 7.56 -1.46 -10.53
C ILE A 33 7.95 -2.88 -10.15
N PRO A 34 7.74 -3.87 -11.04
CA PRO A 34 8.26 -5.21 -10.78
C PRO A 34 9.76 -5.23 -11.03
N TYR A 35 10.53 -5.59 -10.02
CA TYR A 35 11.98 -5.66 -10.15
C TYR A 35 12.42 -7.13 -10.14
N ARG A 36 12.39 -7.75 -11.30
CA ARG A 36 12.63 -9.18 -11.47
C ARG A 36 14.02 -9.61 -11.05
N LYS A 37 15.00 -8.74 -11.22
CA LYS A 37 16.40 -9.02 -10.87
C LYS A 37 16.56 -9.43 -9.41
N ARG A 38 15.74 -8.87 -8.52
CA ARG A 38 15.76 -9.16 -7.09
C ARG A 38 14.53 -9.93 -6.61
N GLY A 39 13.63 -10.25 -7.52
CA GLY A 39 12.40 -10.97 -7.17
C GLY A 39 11.45 -10.20 -6.30
N VAL A 40 11.48 -8.86 -6.37
CA VAL A 40 10.61 -8.00 -5.56
C VAL A 40 9.74 -7.14 -6.45
N SER A 41 8.61 -6.69 -5.90
CA SER A 41 7.76 -5.68 -6.52
C SER A 41 7.72 -4.47 -5.61
N VAL A 42 7.87 -3.28 -6.18
CA VAL A 42 7.80 -2.01 -5.46
C VAL A 42 6.53 -1.30 -5.89
N ILE A 43 5.69 -0.97 -4.92
CA ILE A 43 4.40 -0.34 -5.19
C ILE A 43 4.28 0.91 -4.34
N ALA A 44 3.86 2.01 -4.96
CA ALA A 44 3.56 3.25 -4.24
C ALA A 44 2.12 3.63 -4.53
N ILE A 45 1.38 3.98 -3.50
CA ILE A 45 -0.01 4.46 -3.65
C ILE A 45 -0.19 5.77 -2.92
N ALA A 46 -0.90 6.68 -3.56
CA ALA A 46 -1.31 7.93 -2.95
C ALA A 46 -2.76 7.79 -2.49
N LEU A 47 -3.05 8.22 -1.29
CA LEU A 47 -4.34 8.03 -0.64
C LEU A 47 -4.89 9.35 -0.13
N ASP A 48 -6.19 9.52 -0.29
CA ASP A 48 -6.94 10.59 0.32
C ASP A 48 -8.04 9.93 1.18
N ALA A 49 -7.80 9.85 2.48
CA ALA A 49 -8.67 9.13 3.40
C ALA A 49 -8.46 9.61 4.83
N PRO A 50 -9.43 9.36 5.71
CA PRO A 50 -9.23 9.60 7.14
C PRO A 50 -8.05 8.77 7.66
N GLN A 51 -7.35 9.29 8.66
CA GLN A 51 -6.16 8.65 9.19
C GLN A 51 -6.43 7.22 9.69
N ASN A 52 -7.58 6.98 10.32
CA ASN A 52 -7.92 5.64 10.78
C ASN A 52 -8.10 4.65 9.64
N THR A 53 -8.59 5.10 8.49
CA THR A 53 -8.73 4.26 7.30
C THR A 53 -7.35 3.89 6.75
N ILE A 54 -6.45 4.88 6.68
CA ILE A 54 -5.08 4.65 6.22
C ILE A 54 -4.35 3.68 7.14
N ALA A 55 -4.50 3.85 8.45
CA ALA A 55 -3.89 2.97 9.44
C ALA A 55 -4.43 1.53 9.32
N ALA A 56 -5.72 1.37 9.08
CA ALA A 56 -6.33 0.07 8.92
C ALA A 56 -5.77 -0.65 7.68
N LEU A 57 -5.66 0.06 6.56
CA LEU A 57 -5.08 -0.53 5.34
C LEU A 57 -3.61 -0.89 5.55
N SER A 58 -2.84 0.02 6.15
CA SER A 58 -1.43 -0.23 6.45
C SER A 58 -1.25 -1.49 7.31
N GLY A 59 -2.10 -1.65 8.32
CA GLY A 59 -2.06 -2.83 9.19
C GLY A 59 -2.38 -4.12 8.43
N LYS A 60 -3.36 -4.09 7.56
CA LYS A 60 -3.73 -5.26 6.75
C LYS A 60 -2.62 -5.64 5.78
N ILE A 61 -2.00 -4.66 5.13
CA ILE A 61 -0.90 -4.91 4.20
C ILE A 61 0.32 -5.44 4.97
N GLY A 62 0.65 -4.81 6.10
CA GLY A 62 1.79 -5.24 6.92
C GLY A 62 1.64 -6.64 7.51
N GLY A 63 0.41 -7.14 7.59
CA GLY A 63 0.14 -8.51 8.03
C GLY A 63 0.38 -9.58 6.98
N LEU A 64 0.60 -9.20 5.73
CA LEU A 64 0.89 -10.16 4.67
C LEU A 64 2.36 -10.61 4.75
N VAL A 65 2.58 -11.92 4.66
CA VAL A 65 3.93 -12.49 4.76
C VAL A 65 4.79 -12.03 3.59
N GLY A 66 5.98 -11.50 3.89
CA GLY A 66 6.92 -11.03 2.86
C GLY A 66 6.54 -9.70 2.24
N VAL A 67 5.68 -8.94 2.91
CA VAL A 67 5.26 -7.61 2.47
C VAL A 67 5.63 -6.58 3.52
N SER A 68 6.33 -5.53 3.10
CA SER A 68 6.71 -4.41 3.97
C SER A 68 5.97 -3.16 3.53
N VAL A 69 5.55 -2.35 4.49
CA VAL A 69 4.82 -1.11 4.19
C VAL A 69 5.31 0.03 5.08
N LYS A 70 5.46 1.20 4.48
CA LYS A 70 5.75 2.45 5.17
C LYS A 70 4.82 3.51 4.65
N THR A 71 4.31 4.33 5.55
CA THR A 71 3.34 5.37 5.19
C THR A 71 3.87 6.74 5.58
N ALA A 72 3.84 7.66 4.64
CA ALA A 72 4.13 9.07 4.89
C ALA A 72 2.80 9.84 4.91
N TYR A 73 2.54 10.54 6.00
CA TYR A 73 1.31 11.30 6.18
C TYR A 73 1.52 12.76 5.83
N SER A 74 0.54 13.35 5.16
CA SER A 74 0.49 14.79 4.96
C SER A 74 -0.31 15.43 6.11
N GLY A 75 0.18 16.52 6.67
CA GLY A 75 -0.56 17.25 7.68
C GLY A 75 -1.89 17.79 7.16
N VAL A 76 -2.02 17.98 5.87
CA VAL A 76 -3.26 18.47 5.24
C VAL A 76 -4.27 17.33 5.08
N ILE A 77 -3.84 16.21 4.52
CA ILE A 77 -4.74 15.08 4.21
C ILE A 77 -5.09 14.29 5.47
N SER A 78 -4.12 14.06 6.33
CA SER A 78 -4.30 13.18 7.50
C SER A 78 -5.12 13.79 8.62
N LYS A 79 -5.56 15.02 8.53
CA LYS A 79 -6.43 15.65 9.50
C LYS A 79 -7.90 15.28 9.37
N GLU A 80 -8.24 14.67 8.29
CA GLU A 80 -9.62 14.28 7.97
C GLU A 80 -10.17 13.15 8.86
#